data_21b7158dec01548b4cf65e452842a342
#
_entry.id   21b7158dec01548b4cf65e452842a342
#
_cell.length_a   1.000
_cell.length_b   1.000
_cell.length_c   1.000
_cell.angle_alpha   90.00
_cell.angle_beta   90.00
_cell.angle_gamma   90.00
#
_symmetry.space_group_name_H-M   'P 1'
#
loop_
_entity.id
_entity.type
_entity.pdbx_description
1 polymer ?
#
loop_
_entity_poly.entity_id
_entity_poly.type
_entity_poly.pdbx_seq_one_letter_code
_entity_poly.pdbx_strand_id
1 'polypeptide(L)'
;REIIDSYLPYSIVSQHGSSDVTVIENRIEAYRSNLSGMAADLDNLRRYHRQILLDLPLGVCSLSSDREIIMWNRALEEFTEISSADVVGSQLDDLPEPWLTVLEEFIGEDIDHSYKQSFELAATKRTVNLHKALIEESGETGSSNEGLIILMEDMTETEILEAGLTHSERLASIGRLAAGVAHEIGNPITGIACLAQIIRDEYKDSELTGLAQQIIEQTDRTSKILQSLVNFAHAGTNKLMHENERVLISECIAQAQTLVSLDKKNKDMQLEIDCDPEAAILGDSQRLLQVLINLINNARDASQEGGTIVLAAKNMGTHINISVTDFGIGIPNAIKSRVFDPFFTTKEAGEGTGLGLSLVFSIVEDLNGNIDIISPVDRARGTGTQVLLKFPCYDPLSQG
;
A
#
# COMPACT_ATOMS: atom_id res chain seq x y z
N ARG A 1 -5.20 4.36 -58.86
CA ARG A 1 -5.40 4.51 -60.34
C ARG A 1 -4.23 5.22 -61.01
N GLU A 2 -3.70 6.29 -60.42
CA GLU A 2 -2.54 7.03 -60.97
C GLU A 2 -1.22 6.23 -61.01
N ILE A 3 -1.05 5.27 -60.13
CA ILE A 3 0.17 4.41 -60.07
C ILE A 3 0.14 3.30 -61.12
N ILE A 4 -1.05 2.86 -61.57
CA ILE A 4 -1.19 1.78 -62.57
C ILE A 4 -1.02 2.34 -64.00
N ASP A 5 -1.41 3.55 -64.26
CA ASP A 5 -1.29 4.15 -65.60
C ASP A 5 0.14 4.58 -65.99
N SER A 6 1.08 4.64 -65.05
CA SER A 6 2.49 4.97 -65.32
C SER A 6 3.33 3.79 -65.81
N TYR A 7 2.80 2.56 -65.83
CA TYR A 7 3.56 1.36 -66.11
C TYR A 7 3.11 0.58 -67.36
N LEU A 8 2.23 1.11 -68.17
CA LEU A 8 1.87 0.55 -69.47
C LEU A 8 2.32 1.46 -70.61
N PRO A 9 3.51 1.24 -71.22
CA PRO A 9 3.77 1.90 -72.50
C PRO A 9 3.03 1.17 -73.63
N TYR A 10 2.09 1.86 -74.21
CA TYR A 10 1.52 1.54 -75.53
C TYR A 10 2.65 1.51 -76.55
N SER A 11 3.10 0.32 -76.94
CA SER A 11 3.67 -0.02 -78.25
C SER A 11 4.36 -1.37 -78.19
N ILE A 12 3.59 -2.43 -78.32
CA ILE A 12 4.15 -3.71 -78.74
C ILE A 12 3.25 -4.23 -79.89
N VAL A 13 3.49 -3.74 -81.01
CA VAL A 13 3.12 -4.48 -82.24
C VAL A 13 4.36 -4.52 -83.14
N SER A 14 4.80 -5.77 -83.37
CA SER A 14 5.70 -6.23 -84.37
C SER A 14 7.23 -6.12 -84.18
N GLN A 15 7.80 -7.25 -84.22
CA GLN A 15 9.14 -7.71 -84.61
C GLN A 15 10.13 -8.08 -83.51
N HIS A 16 10.40 -9.38 -83.50
CA HIS A 16 11.50 -10.14 -82.90
C HIS A 16 11.08 -11.01 -81.67
N GLY A 17 10.72 -12.22 -81.92
CA GLY A 17 10.09 -13.16 -81.01
C GLY A 17 11.01 -13.93 -80.02
N SER A 18 12.21 -13.45 -79.70
CA SER A 18 13.03 -14.07 -78.65
C SER A 18 13.50 -13.05 -77.58
N SER A 19 13.59 -11.76 -77.91
CA SER A 19 14.01 -10.68 -77.03
C SER A 19 12.86 -10.27 -76.06
N ASP A 20 11.63 -10.34 -76.56
CA ASP A 20 10.47 -9.85 -75.77
C ASP A 20 10.07 -10.83 -74.64
N VAL A 21 10.26 -12.13 -74.83
CA VAL A 21 9.98 -13.12 -73.80
C VAL A 21 10.93 -12.97 -72.61
N THR A 22 12.23 -12.75 -72.88
CA THR A 22 13.23 -12.53 -71.82
C THR A 22 13.00 -11.24 -71.04
N VAL A 23 12.53 -10.20 -71.69
CA VAL A 23 12.16 -8.93 -71.07
C VAL A 23 10.92 -9.10 -70.16
N ILE A 24 9.93 -9.87 -70.58
CA ILE A 24 8.75 -10.21 -69.81
C ILE A 24 9.10 -11.10 -68.62
N GLU A 25 9.94 -12.11 -68.81
CA GLU A 25 10.41 -12.96 -67.73
C GLU A 25 11.17 -12.17 -66.64
N ASN A 26 12.11 -11.31 -67.03
CA ASN A 26 12.84 -10.45 -66.13
C ASN A 26 11.92 -9.46 -65.35
N ARG A 27 10.87 -8.97 -66.00
CA ARG A 27 9.86 -8.14 -65.32
C ARG A 27 9.00 -8.93 -64.35
N ILE A 28 8.59 -10.13 -64.69
CA ILE A 28 7.84 -11.01 -63.82
C ILE A 28 8.70 -11.38 -62.59
N GLU A 29 9.98 -11.66 -62.76
CA GLU A 29 10.90 -11.92 -61.66
C GLU A 29 11.10 -10.69 -60.77
N ALA A 30 11.25 -9.52 -61.34
CA ALA A 30 11.32 -8.25 -60.58
C ALA A 30 10.02 -7.97 -59.77
N TYR A 31 8.83 -8.20 -60.37
CA TYR A 31 7.56 -8.10 -59.64
C TYR A 31 7.42 -9.15 -58.53
N ARG A 32 7.83 -10.39 -58.75
CA ARG A 32 7.85 -11.45 -57.73
C ARG A 32 8.77 -11.09 -56.56
N SER A 33 9.96 -10.56 -56.90
CA SER A 33 10.92 -10.11 -55.86
C SER A 33 10.36 -8.96 -55.03
N ASN A 34 9.75 -7.96 -55.68
CA ASN A 34 9.12 -6.84 -54.95
C ASN A 34 7.93 -7.27 -54.11
N LEU A 35 7.06 -8.15 -54.60
CA LEU A 35 5.93 -8.68 -53.84
C LEU A 35 6.42 -9.51 -52.63
N SER A 36 7.47 -10.30 -52.82
CA SER A 36 8.09 -11.06 -51.74
C SER A 36 8.72 -10.14 -50.67
N GLY A 37 9.38 -9.05 -51.10
CA GLY A 37 9.92 -8.03 -50.23
C GLY A 37 8.81 -7.32 -49.42
N MET A 38 7.74 -6.88 -50.10
CA MET A 38 6.59 -6.24 -49.44
C MET A 38 5.88 -7.20 -48.45
N ALA A 39 5.76 -8.48 -48.80
CA ALA A 39 5.19 -9.48 -47.89
C ALA A 39 6.06 -9.69 -46.63
N ALA A 40 7.38 -9.70 -46.79
CA ALA A 40 8.32 -9.82 -45.68
C ALA A 40 8.30 -8.56 -44.78
N ASP A 41 8.20 -7.38 -45.37
CA ASP A 41 8.10 -6.11 -44.64
C ASP A 41 6.79 -6.02 -43.83
N LEU A 42 5.68 -6.44 -44.43
CA LEU A 42 4.40 -6.55 -43.76
C LEU A 42 4.43 -7.53 -42.56
N ASP A 43 5.07 -8.66 -42.75
CA ASP A 43 5.22 -9.69 -41.72
C ASP A 43 6.12 -9.20 -40.56
N ASN A 44 7.19 -8.45 -40.90
CA ASN A 44 8.05 -7.84 -39.91
C ASN A 44 7.31 -6.76 -39.13
N LEU A 45 6.55 -5.92 -39.82
CA LEU A 45 5.74 -4.85 -39.19
C LEU A 45 4.66 -5.42 -38.28
N ARG A 46 3.96 -6.48 -38.72
CA ARG A 46 2.96 -7.18 -37.88
C ARG A 46 3.60 -7.79 -36.63
N ARG A 47 4.77 -8.43 -36.78
CA ARG A 47 5.51 -9.00 -35.63
C ARG A 47 5.95 -7.92 -34.66
N TYR A 48 6.45 -6.80 -35.17
CA TYR A 48 6.88 -5.66 -34.35
C TYR A 48 5.71 -5.05 -33.57
N HIS A 49 4.56 -4.78 -34.22
CA HIS A 49 3.37 -4.26 -33.54
C HIS A 49 2.85 -5.25 -32.47
N ARG A 50 2.80 -6.54 -32.80
CA ARG A 50 2.38 -7.56 -31.85
C ARG A 50 3.30 -7.62 -30.64
N GLN A 51 4.60 -7.51 -30.85
CA GLN A 51 5.58 -7.54 -29.76
C GLN A 51 5.43 -6.31 -28.86
N ILE A 52 5.24 -5.10 -29.43
CA ILE A 52 4.96 -3.90 -28.64
C ILE A 52 3.76 -4.11 -27.75
N LEU A 53 2.65 -4.59 -28.29
CA LEU A 53 1.41 -4.80 -27.52
C LEU A 53 1.57 -5.86 -26.42
N LEU A 54 2.39 -6.90 -26.66
CA LEU A 54 2.66 -7.94 -25.67
C LEU A 54 3.57 -7.46 -24.54
N ASP A 55 4.54 -6.58 -24.83
CA ASP A 55 5.56 -6.12 -23.88
C ASP A 55 5.16 -4.78 -23.19
N LEU A 56 3.99 -4.19 -23.52
CA LEU A 56 3.48 -3.02 -22.81
C LEU A 56 3.25 -3.38 -21.35
N PRO A 57 3.69 -2.51 -20.39
CA PRO A 57 3.40 -2.69 -18.95
C PRO A 57 1.96 -2.32 -18.58
N LEU A 58 1.09 -2.24 -19.56
CA LEU A 58 -0.31 -1.92 -19.49
C LEU A 58 -1.11 -3.13 -19.95
N GLY A 59 -2.10 -3.56 -19.19
CA GLY A 59 -3.01 -4.61 -19.59
C GLY A 59 -3.80 -4.20 -20.84
N VAL A 60 -3.79 -5.03 -21.87
CA VAL A 60 -4.52 -4.80 -23.12
C VAL A 60 -5.41 -5.99 -23.42
N CYS A 61 -6.72 -5.76 -23.41
CA CYS A 61 -7.74 -6.68 -23.90
C CYS A 61 -8.38 -6.11 -25.16
N SER A 62 -8.57 -6.91 -26.20
CA SER A 62 -9.40 -6.52 -27.34
C SER A 62 -10.52 -7.53 -27.55
N LEU A 63 -11.70 -7.01 -27.83
CA LEU A 63 -12.94 -7.74 -28.06
C LEU A 63 -13.43 -7.53 -29.49
N SER A 64 -14.00 -8.58 -30.09
CA SER A 64 -14.78 -8.46 -31.33
C SER A 64 -16.14 -7.79 -31.08
N SER A 65 -16.84 -7.48 -32.18
CA SER A 65 -18.26 -7.05 -32.11
C SER A 65 -19.18 -8.05 -31.39
N ASP A 66 -18.81 -9.34 -31.40
CA ASP A 66 -19.56 -10.42 -30.75
C ASP A 66 -19.06 -10.71 -29.32
N ARG A 67 -18.24 -9.81 -28.72
CA ARG A 67 -17.67 -9.93 -27.38
C ARG A 67 -16.68 -11.10 -27.22
N GLU A 68 -16.14 -11.63 -28.31
CA GLU A 68 -15.08 -12.64 -28.28
C GLU A 68 -13.74 -11.96 -27.95
N ILE A 69 -12.94 -12.53 -27.06
CA ILE A 69 -11.61 -12.02 -26.69
C ILE A 69 -10.62 -12.34 -27.79
N ILE A 70 -10.16 -11.32 -28.53
CA ILE A 70 -9.20 -11.46 -29.64
C ILE A 70 -7.78 -11.36 -29.10
N MET A 71 -7.53 -10.53 -28.09
CA MET A 71 -6.20 -10.30 -27.54
C MET A 71 -6.26 -10.14 -26.01
N TRP A 72 -5.26 -10.76 -25.37
CA TRP A 72 -4.99 -10.69 -23.95
C TRP A 72 -3.48 -10.67 -23.78
N ASN A 73 -2.90 -9.53 -23.40
CA ASN A 73 -1.45 -9.37 -23.37
C ASN A 73 -0.83 -9.91 -22.07
N ARG A 74 0.50 -9.94 -22.04
CA ARG A 74 1.27 -10.48 -20.92
C ARG A 74 1.00 -9.70 -19.61
N ALA A 75 0.84 -8.38 -19.66
CA ALA A 75 0.56 -7.59 -18.47
C ALA A 75 -0.79 -7.98 -17.83
N LEU A 76 -1.81 -8.30 -18.65
CA LEU A 76 -3.08 -8.85 -18.14
C LEU A 76 -2.92 -10.24 -17.56
N GLU A 77 -2.11 -11.12 -18.18
CA GLU A 77 -1.85 -12.45 -17.60
C GLU A 77 -1.22 -12.34 -16.20
N GLU A 78 -0.22 -11.47 -16.04
CA GLU A 78 0.49 -11.25 -14.77
C GLU A 78 -0.43 -10.62 -13.71
N PHE A 79 -1.30 -9.71 -14.12
CA PHE A 79 -2.19 -8.99 -13.22
C PHE A 79 -3.43 -9.79 -12.81
N THR A 80 -4.03 -10.51 -13.77
CA THR A 80 -5.28 -11.26 -13.54
C THR A 80 -5.05 -12.69 -13.11
N GLU A 81 -3.82 -13.20 -13.27
CA GLU A 81 -3.44 -14.61 -13.12
C GLU A 81 -4.17 -15.54 -14.11
N ILE A 82 -4.68 -15.00 -15.23
CA ILE A 82 -5.40 -15.74 -16.28
C ILE A 82 -4.50 -15.80 -17.52
N SER A 83 -4.23 -17.01 -18.00
CA SER A 83 -3.41 -17.19 -19.20
C SER A 83 -4.15 -16.78 -20.47
N SER A 84 -3.47 -16.07 -21.39
CA SER A 84 -4.01 -15.73 -22.71
C SER A 84 -4.44 -16.98 -23.51
N ALA A 85 -3.75 -18.11 -23.30
CA ALA A 85 -4.07 -19.36 -23.97
C ALA A 85 -5.46 -19.92 -23.57
N ASP A 86 -5.98 -19.55 -22.39
CA ASP A 86 -7.27 -20.02 -21.88
C ASP A 86 -8.42 -19.11 -22.30
N VAL A 87 -8.15 -17.82 -22.57
CA VAL A 87 -9.21 -16.83 -22.79
C VAL A 87 -9.27 -16.29 -24.23
N VAL A 88 -8.19 -16.32 -24.99
CA VAL A 88 -8.22 -15.85 -26.39
C VAL A 88 -9.04 -16.82 -27.24
N GLY A 89 -10.10 -16.32 -27.87
CA GLY A 89 -11.07 -17.09 -28.63
C GLY A 89 -12.29 -17.55 -27.81
N SER A 90 -12.36 -17.19 -26.50
CA SER A 90 -13.56 -17.41 -25.67
C SER A 90 -14.42 -16.14 -25.63
N GLN A 91 -15.64 -16.26 -25.10
CA GLN A 91 -16.52 -15.12 -24.86
C GLN A 91 -16.10 -14.40 -23.59
N LEU A 92 -16.34 -13.09 -23.54
CA LEU A 92 -16.11 -12.28 -22.32
C LEU A 92 -16.84 -12.86 -21.10
N ASP A 93 -18.03 -13.41 -21.33
CA ASP A 93 -18.90 -14.00 -20.31
C ASP A 93 -18.30 -15.27 -19.66
N ASP A 94 -17.28 -15.86 -20.26
CA ASP A 94 -16.54 -17.02 -19.72
C ASP A 94 -15.42 -16.63 -18.73
N LEU A 95 -15.17 -15.33 -18.54
CA LEU A 95 -14.13 -14.87 -17.60
C LEU A 95 -14.49 -15.17 -16.15
N PRO A 96 -13.54 -15.58 -15.32
CA PRO A 96 -13.76 -15.77 -13.90
C PRO A 96 -13.96 -14.44 -13.15
N GLU A 97 -14.74 -14.50 -12.05
CA GLU A 97 -14.87 -13.37 -11.14
C GLU A 97 -13.53 -13.06 -10.42
N PRO A 98 -13.23 -11.79 -10.14
CA PRO A 98 -14.08 -10.60 -10.29
C PRO A 98 -14.01 -9.92 -11.68
N TRP A 99 -13.21 -10.44 -12.60
CA TRP A 99 -12.87 -9.80 -13.87
C TRP A 99 -14.08 -9.64 -14.80
N LEU A 100 -14.96 -10.62 -14.82
CA LEU A 100 -16.19 -10.53 -15.58
C LEU A 100 -17.02 -9.32 -15.14
N THR A 101 -17.32 -9.21 -13.84
CA THR A 101 -18.10 -8.09 -13.29
C THR A 101 -17.43 -6.73 -13.58
N VAL A 102 -16.12 -6.61 -13.34
CA VAL A 102 -15.38 -5.34 -13.54
C VAL A 102 -15.43 -4.89 -15.00
N LEU A 103 -15.22 -5.81 -15.95
CA LEU A 103 -15.21 -5.47 -17.37
C LEU A 103 -16.63 -5.24 -17.91
N GLU A 104 -17.63 -6.02 -17.47
CA GLU A 104 -19.02 -5.84 -17.90
C GLU A 104 -19.60 -4.50 -17.43
N GLU A 105 -19.40 -4.14 -16.17
CA GLU A 105 -19.82 -2.84 -15.65
C GLU A 105 -19.19 -1.71 -16.47
N PHE A 106 -17.87 -1.76 -16.70
CA PHE A 106 -17.17 -0.74 -17.45
C PHE A 106 -17.60 -0.66 -18.92
N ILE A 107 -17.85 -1.79 -19.58
CA ILE A 107 -18.33 -1.82 -20.98
C ILE A 107 -19.74 -1.24 -21.07
N GLY A 108 -20.60 -1.53 -20.08
CA GLY A 108 -22.01 -1.09 -20.03
C GLY A 108 -22.18 0.41 -19.74
N GLU A 109 -21.17 1.07 -19.17
CA GLU A 109 -21.18 2.50 -18.90
C GLU A 109 -20.94 3.32 -20.19
N ASP A 110 -21.56 4.50 -20.29
CA ASP A 110 -21.39 5.43 -21.43
C ASP A 110 -20.18 6.39 -21.19
N ILE A 111 -19.08 5.82 -20.62
CA ILE A 111 -17.83 6.53 -20.36
C ILE A 111 -16.67 5.75 -20.95
N ASP A 112 -15.68 6.46 -21.50
CA ASP A 112 -14.51 5.85 -22.13
C ASP A 112 -13.37 5.59 -21.12
N HIS A 113 -13.51 6.03 -19.88
CA HIS A 113 -12.49 5.86 -18.83
C HIS A 113 -13.11 5.77 -17.45
N SER A 114 -12.58 4.88 -16.61
CA SER A 114 -12.90 4.78 -15.19
C SER A 114 -11.60 4.79 -14.38
N TYR A 115 -11.51 5.72 -13.43
CA TYR A 115 -10.32 5.90 -12.61
C TYR A 115 -10.51 5.31 -11.23
N LYS A 116 -9.44 4.66 -10.70
CA LYS A 116 -9.35 4.17 -9.32
C LYS A 116 -10.49 3.22 -8.93
N GLN A 117 -10.90 2.39 -9.87
CA GLN A 117 -11.88 1.34 -9.58
C GLN A 117 -11.24 0.29 -8.68
N SER A 118 -11.85 0.07 -7.51
CA SER A 118 -11.32 -0.84 -6.50
C SER A 118 -12.21 -2.07 -6.36
N PHE A 119 -11.60 -3.24 -6.28
CA PHE A 119 -12.27 -4.53 -6.03
C PHE A 119 -11.40 -5.43 -5.16
N GLU A 120 -11.97 -6.50 -4.63
CA GLU A 120 -11.25 -7.48 -3.81
C GLU A 120 -10.86 -8.70 -4.67
N LEU A 121 -9.56 -9.01 -4.69
CA LEU A 121 -9.03 -10.23 -5.30
C LEU A 121 -8.26 -11.03 -4.25
N ALA A 122 -8.65 -12.26 -3.98
CA ALA A 122 -8.02 -13.15 -2.99
C ALA A 122 -7.76 -12.49 -1.61
N ALA A 123 -8.73 -11.68 -1.12
CA ALA A 123 -8.65 -10.88 0.11
C ALA A 123 -7.64 -9.71 0.07
N THR A 124 -7.15 -9.35 -1.12
CA THR A 124 -6.32 -8.16 -1.35
C THR A 124 -7.12 -7.14 -2.14
N LYS A 125 -7.12 -5.89 -1.66
CA LYS A 125 -7.74 -4.79 -2.41
C LYS A 125 -6.84 -4.43 -3.59
N ARG A 126 -7.39 -4.44 -4.81
CA ARG A 126 -6.74 -4.00 -6.04
C ARG A 126 -7.41 -2.72 -6.54
N THR A 127 -6.62 -1.86 -7.13
CA THR A 127 -7.12 -0.60 -7.73
C THR A 127 -6.61 -0.49 -9.16
N VAL A 128 -7.53 -0.27 -10.10
CA VAL A 128 -7.22 -0.18 -11.54
C VAL A 128 -7.78 1.09 -12.16
N ASN A 129 -7.10 1.58 -13.18
CA ASN A 129 -7.65 2.50 -14.17
C ASN A 129 -8.05 1.71 -15.40
N LEU A 130 -9.23 1.98 -15.94
CA LEU A 130 -9.74 1.37 -17.17
C LEU A 130 -9.98 2.43 -18.23
N HIS A 131 -9.59 2.13 -19.46
CA HIS A 131 -9.87 2.94 -20.63
C HIS A 131 -10.40 2.05 -21.74
N LYS A 132 -11.42 2.49 -22.46
CA LYS A 132 -11.93 1.79 -23.64
C LYS A 132 -11.90 2.67 -24.87
N ALA A 133 -11.67 2.05 -26.02
CA ALA A 133 -11.70 2.69 -27.32
C ALA A 133 -12.31 1.76 -28.36
N LEU A 134 -13.15 2.28 -29.22
CA LEU A 134 -13.73 1.57 -30.36
C LEU A 134 -12.68 1.50 -31.48
N ILE A 135 -12.62 0.34 -32.14
CA ILE A 135 -11.81 0.12 -33.34
C ILE A 135 -12.75 -0.22 -34.48
N GLU A 136 -12.62 0.53 -35.57
CA GLU A 136 -13.31 0.18 -36.81
C GLU A 136 -12.56 -0.99 -37.49
N GLU A 137 -13.16 -2.16 -37.56
CA GLU A 137 -12.71 -3.24 -38.43
C GLU A 137 -13.14 -2.93 -39.87
N SER A 138 -12.16 -2.58 -40.73
CA SER A 138 -12.40 -2.41 -42.15
C SER A 138 -12.64 -3.79 -42.80
N GLY A 139 -13.86 -4.25 -42.74
CA GLY A 139 -14.29 -5.45 -43.48
C GLY A 139 -14.45 -5.16 -44.97
N GLU A 140 -14.03 -6.08 -45.85
CA GLU A 140 -14.15 -6.00 -47.33
C GLU A 140 -15.61 -5.96 -47.81
N THR A 141 -16.61 -6.04 -46.94
CA THR A 141 -18.05 -6.15 -47.28
C THR A 141 -18.92 -4.99 -46.78
N GLY A 142 -18.33 -3.85 -46.37
CA GLY A 142 -19.11 -2.65 -46.08
C GLY A 142 -20.00 -2.69 -44.81
N SER A 143 -19.89 -3.69 -43.97
CA SER A 143 -20.38 -3.68 -42.60
C SER A 143 -19.22 -3.27 -41.65
N SER A 144 -19.34 -2.12 -41.03
CA SER A 144 -18.45 -1.69 -39.97
C SER A 144 -18.72 -2.59 -38.74
N ASN A 145 -17.90 -3.60 -38.55
CA ASN A 145 -17.80 -4.28 -37.26
C ASN A 145 -16.98 -3.42 -36.35
N GLU A 146 -17.54 -2.95 -35.25
CA GLU A 146 -16.84 -2.18 -34.23
C GLU A 146 -16.24 -3.15 -33.21
N GLY A 147 -14.93 -3.25 -33.16
CA GLY A 147 -14.21 -3.92 -32.09
C GLY A 147 -13.99 -2.99 -30.90
N LEU A 148 -13.72 -3.54 -29.73
CA LEU A 148 -13.43 -2.76 -28.51
C LEU A 148 -12.03 -3.08 -28.01
N ILE A 149 -11.22 -2.06 -27.71
CA ILE A 149 -9.99 -2.21 -26.92
C ILE A 149 -10.25 -1.69 -25.52
N ILE A 150 -9.83 -2.47 -24.53
CA ILE A 150 -9.80 -2.09 -23.12
C ILE A 150 -8.35 -2.08 -22.65
N LEU A 151 -7.94 -0.96 -22.08
CA LEU A 151 -6.65 -0.79 -21.43
C LEU A 151 -6.87 -0.80 -19.92
N MET A 152 -6.04 -1.56 -19.20
CA MET A 152 -6.09 -1.72 -17.75
C MET A 152 -4.73 -1.41 -17.14
N GLU A 153 -4.69 -0.43 -16.25
CA GLU A 153 -3.49 -0.03 -15.51
C GLU A 153 -3.64 -0.41 -14.04
N ASP A 154 -2.71 -1.22 -13.52
CA ASP A 154 -2.67 -1.53 -12.07
C ASP A 154 -2.11 -0.34 -11.29
N MET A 155 -2.96 0.30 -10.52
CA MET A 155 -2.64 1.45 -9.66
C MET A 155 -2.43 1.05 -8.19
N THR A 156 -2.46 -0.25 -7.87
CA THR A 156 -2.47 -0.73 -6.48
C THR A 156 -1.25 -0.26 -5.70
N GLU A 157 -0.06 -0.44 -6.25
CA GLU A 157 1.18 -0.01 -5.60
C GLU A 157 1.28 1.53 -5.52
N THR A 158 0.89 2.22 -6.58
CA THR A 158 0.88 3.68 -6.63
C THR A 158 -0.06 4.28 -5.58
N GLU A 159 -1.27 3.73 -5.43
CA GLU A 159 -2.24 4.15 -4.42
C GLU A 159 -1.71 3.93 -2.98
N ILE A 160 -1.06 2.79 -2.72
CA ILE A 160 -0.44 2.51 -1.42
C ILE A 160 0.67 3.52 -1.13
N LEU A 161 1.53 3.81 -2.11
CA LEU A 161 2.62 4.76 -1.95
C LEU A 161 2.11 6.21 -1.78
N GLU A 162 1.10 6.64 -2.55
CA GLU A 162 0.47 7.97 -2.40
C GLU A 162 -0.19 8.13 -1.03
N ALA A 163 -0.89 7.10 -0.55
CA ALA A 163 -1.50 7.11 0.77
C ALA A 163 -0.43 7.20 1.87
N GLY A 164 0.67 6.45 1.76
CA GLY A 164 1.81 6.51 2.65
C GLY A 164 2.49 7.89 2.66
N LEU A 165 2.75 8.46 1.49
CA LEU A 165 3.31 9.82 1.38
C LEU A 165 2.41 10.87 2.02
N THR A 166 1.11 10.85 1.73
CA THR A 166 0.14 11.79 2.31
C THR A 166 0.08 11.67 3.83
N HIS A 167 0.13 10.44 4.33
CA HIS A 167 0.18 10.17 5.77
C HIS A 167 1.47 10.75 6.39
N SER A 168 2.63 10.45 5.80
CA SER A 168 3.94 10.95 6.25
C SER A 168 4.03 12.48 6.23
N GLU A 169 3.52 13.16 5.19
CA GLU A 169 3.47 14.62 5.13
C GLU A 169 2.59 15.23 6.22
N ARG A 170 1.44 14.63 6.52
CA ARG A 170 0.57 15.06 7.64
C ARG A 170 1.29 14.92 8.97
N LEU A 171 1.96 13.79 9.20
CA LEU A 171 2.74 13.55 10.42
C LEU A 171 3.86 14.59 10.57
N ALA A 172 4.64 14.84 9.51
CA ALA A 172 5.71 15.83 9.54
C ALA A 172 5.21 17.27 9.78
N SER A 173 4.05 17.62 9.24
CA SER A 173 3.43 18.94 9.45
C SER A 173 2.96 19.11 10.90
N ILE A 174 2.26 18.10 11.45
CA ILE A 174 1.83 18.08 12.86
C ILE A 174 3.06 18.12 13.77
N GLY A 175 4.11 17.36 13.46
CA GLY A 175 5.33 17.33 14.24
C GLY A 175 6.00 18.70 14.38
N ARG A 176 6.16 19.44 13.29
CA ARG A 176 6.77 20.79 13.32
C ARG A 176 5.97 21.79 14.16
N LEU A 177 4.63 21.72 14.09
CA LEU A 177 3.77 22.61 14.89
C LEU A 177 3.74 22.20 16.36
N ALA A 178 3.77 20.91 16.63
CA ALA A 178 3.62 20.33 17.96
C ALA A 178 4.74 20.74 18.91
N ALA A 179 5.98 20.75 18.47
CA ALA A 179 7.14 21.11 19.31
C ALA A 179 7.06 22.58 19.80
N GLY A 180 6.68 23.52 18.92
CA GLY A 180 6.50 24.92 19.28
C GLY A 180 5.31 25.15 20.24
N VAL A 181 4.17 24.59 19.89
CA VAL A 181 2.93 24.70 20.69
C VAL A 181 3.09 24.06 22.07
N ALA A 182 3.76 22.89 22.16
CA ALA A 182 3.97 22.23 23.44
C ALA A 182 4.87 23.05 24.39
N HIS A 183 5.88 23.74 23.87
CA HIS A 183 6.71 24.61 24.68
C HIS A 183 5.93 25.85 25.17
N GLU A 184 5.16 26.49 24.29
CA GLU A 184 4.37 27.69 24.64
C GLU A 184 3.20 27.39 25.56
N ILE A 185 2.59 26.20 25.47
CA ILE A 185 1.49 25.80 26.39
C ILE A 185 2.05 25.18 27.68
N GLY A 186 3.17 24.51 27.65
CA GLY A 186 3.81 23.90 28.83
C GLY A 186 4.15 24.92 29.91
N ASN A 187 4.60 26.09 29.51
CA ASN A 187 4.94 27.17 30.46
C ASN A 187 3.74 27.65 31.32
N PRO A 188 2.60 28.07 30.74
CA PRO A 188 1.45 28.49 31.56
C PRO A 188 0.86 27.31 32.36
N ILE A 189 0.86 26.09 31.83
CA ILE A 189 0.40 24.89 32.58
C ILE A 189 1.24 24.67 33.83
N THR A 190 2.57 24.78 33.73
CA THR A 190 3.48 24.71 34.89
C THR A 190 3.18 25.82 35.90
N GLY A 191 2.92 27.02 35.44
CA GLY A 191 2.52 28.14 36.30
C GLY A 191 1.22 27.87 37.07
N ILE A 192 0.20 27.36 36.38
CA ILE A 192 -1.10 26.99 37.01
C ILE A 192 -0.91 25.88 38.04
N ALA A 193 -0.11 24.86 37.74
CA ALA A 193 0.19 23.78 38.68
C ALA A 193 0.90 24.29 39.93
N CYS A 194 1.88 25.19 39.79
CA CYS A 194 2.57 25.82 40.92
C CYS A 194 1.60 26.61 41.81
N LEU A 195 0.72 27.43 41.23
CA LEU A 195 -0.27 28.19 41.99
C LEU A 195 -1.27 27.28 42.73
N ALA A 196 -1.71 26.22 42.08
CA ALA A 196 -2.59 25.23 42.71
C ALA A 196 -1.89 24.48 43.87
N GLN A 197 -0.60 24.17 43.73
CA GLN A 197 0.20 23.57 44.82
C GLN A 197 0.33 24.50 46.01
N ILE A 198 0.57 25.80 45.79
CA ILE A 198 0.62 26.81 46.87
C ILE A 198 -0.73 26.87 47.58
N ILE A 199 -1.84 26.92 46.86
CA ILE A 199 -3.19 26.91 47.45
C ILE A 199 -3.40 25.64 48.32
N ARG A 200 -3.06 24.48 47.80
CA ARG A 200 -3.20 23.21 48.51
C ARG A 200 -2.38 23.17 49.81
N ASP A 201 -1.16 23.69 49.77
CA ASP A 201 -0.19 23.57 50.86
C ASP A 201 -0.36 24.65 51.93
N GLU A 202 -0.81 25.86 51.54
CA GLU A 202 -0.96 26.99 52.47
C GLU A 202 -2.36 27.06 53.11
N TYR A 203 -3.43 26.61 52.43
CA TYR A 203 -4.77 26.69 52.94
C TYR A 203 -5.25 25.36 53.48
N LYS A 204 -5.75 25.35 54.74
CA LYS A 204 -6.25 24.14 55.42
C LYS A 204 -7.75 23.90 55.22
N ASP A 205 -8.40 24.68 54.38
CA ASP A 205 -9.79 24.45 54.00
C ASP A 205 -9.92 23.24 53.12
N SER A 206 -10.75 22.26 53.49
CA SER A 206 -10.87 20.98 52.78
C SER A 206 -11.46 21.12 51.36
N GLU A 207 -12.33 22.11 51.15
CA GLU A 207 -12.94 22.37 49.85
C GLU A 207 -11.93 23.02 48.92
N LEU A 208 -11.18 24.03 49.35
CA LEU A 208 -10.12 24.66 48.60
C LEU A 208 -8.98 23.69 48.26
N THR A 209 -8.59 22.86 49.23
CA THR A 209 -7.58 21.83 49.02
C THR A 209 -8.04 20.79 47.97
N GLY A 210 -9.32 20.40 47.98
CA GLY A 210 -9.92 19.52 47.00
C GLY A 210 -9.92 20.11 45.59
N LEU A 211 -10.31 21.39 45.46
CA LEU A 211 -10.27 22.08 44.16
C LEU A 211 -8.86 22.28 43.66
N ALA A 212 -7.88 22.61 44.50
CA ALA A 212 -6.48 22.73 44.16
C ALA A 212 -5.92 21.39 43.65
N GLN A 213 -6.28 20.29 44.31
CA GLN A 213 -5.87 18.94 43.87
C GLN A 213 -6.43 18.59 42.49
N GLN A 214 -7.69 18.92 42.20
CA GLN A 214 -8.27 18.70 40.86
C GLN A 214 -7.56 19.55 39.81
N ILE A 215 -7.17 20.80 40.09
CA ILE A 215 -6.37 21.61 39.15
C ILE A 215 -5.01 20.96 38.87
N ILE A 216 -4.34 20.47 39.91
CA ILE A 216 -3.05 19.78 39.76
C ILE A 216 -3.20 18.54 38.86
N GLU A 217 -4.24 17.75 39.06
CA GLU A 217 -4.54 16.57 38.24
C GLU A 217 -4.79 16.94 36.77
N GLN A 218 -5.55 17.99 36.50
CA GLN A 218 -5.81 18.47 35.15
C GLN A 218 -4.54 19.04 34.48
N THR A 219 -3.69 19.75 35.22
CA THR A 219 -2.41 20.24 34.68
C THR A 219 -1.42 19.13 34.40
N ASP A 220 -1.33 18.09 35.25
CA ASP A 220 -0.51 16.91 35.02
C ASP A 220 -0.99 16.13 33.77
N ARG A 221 -2.31 15.98 33.62
CA ARG A 221 -2.92 15.38 32.45
C ARG A 221 -2.57 16.14 31.17
N THR A 222 -2.70 17.47 31.19
CA THR A 222 -2.35 18.31 30.01
C THR A 222 -0.87 18.22 29.68
N SER A 223 0.01 18.19 30.68
CA SER A 223 1.44 18.03 30.51
C SER A 223 1.79 16.68 29.84
N LYS A 224 1.09 15.59 30.20
CA LYS A 224 1.27 14.29 29.56
C LYS A 224 0.85 14.30 28.09
N ILE A 225 -0.25 14.99 27.76
CA ILE A 225 -0.69 15.16 26.38
C ILE A 225 0.35 15.95 25.57
N LEU A 226 0.86 17.04 26.11
CA LEU A 226 1.91 17.85 25.47
C LEU A 226 3.19 17.05 25.26
N GLN A 227 3.61 16.28 26.26
CA GLN A 227 4.80 15.43 26.14
C GLN A 227 4.63 14.36 25.04
N SER A 228 3.46 13.75 24.95
CA SER A 228 3.13 12.79 23.88
C SER A 228 3.20 13.47 22.49
N LEU A 229 2.74 14.71 22.40
CA LEU A 229 2.78 15.50 21.18
C LEU A 229 4.22 15.87 20.78
N VAL A 230 5.07 16.24 21.75
CA VAL A 230 6.52 16.51 21.52
C VAL A 230 7.25 15.25 21.06
N ASN A 231 7.00 14.12 21.71
CA ASN A 231 7.60 12.84 21.34
C ASN A 231 7.21 12.43 19.92
N PHE A 232 5.96 12.66 19.56
CA PHE A 232 5.47 12.45 18.20
C PHE A 232 6.17 13.37 17.18
N ALA A 233 6.37 14.65 17.52
CA ALA A 233 7.05 15.62 16.69
C ALA A 233 8.51 15.24 16.41
N HIS A 234 9.22 14.73 17.41
CA HIS A 234 10.63 14.35 17.29
C HIS A 234 10.82 13.05 16.51
N ALA A 235 9.85 12.14 16.52
CA ALA A 235 9.92 10.90 15.76
C ALA A 235 10.03 11.16 14.24
N GLY A 236 9.35 12.21 13.73
CA GLY A 236 9.38 12.56 12.30
C GLY A 236 10.59 13.40 11.84
N THR A 237 11.40 13.96 12.74
CA THR A 237 12.46 14.91 12.37
C THR A 237 13.88 14.35 12.46
N ASN A 238 14.11 13.24 13.12
CA ASN A 238 15.47 12.74 13.42
C ASN A 238 15.99 11.68 12.42
N LYS A 239 15.69 11.81 11.14
CA LYS A 239 16.19 10.90 10.08
C LYS A 239 17.73 10.91 9.89
N LEU A 240 18.46 11.86 10.51
CA LEU A 240 19.86 12.15 10.13
C LEU A 240 20.92 11.87 11.21
N MET A 241 20.57 11.37 12.39
CA MET A 241 21.52 11.31 13.51
C MET A 241 21.66 9.97 14.26
N HIS A 242 20.96 8.92 13.86
CA HIS A 242 21.16 7.63 14.53
C HIS A 242 21.86 6.66 13.58
N GLU A 243 23.05 6.24 13.95
CA GLU A 243 23.78 5.14 13.34
C GLU A 243 22.84 3.91 13.39
N ASN A 244 22.63 3.27 12.25
CA ASN A 244 21.92 2.02 12.18
C ASN A 244 22.74 0.96 12.91
N GLU A 245 22.49 0.79 14.21
CA GLU A 245 23.14 -0.22 15.04
C GLU A 245 22.32 -1.53 15.00
N ARG A 246 23.02 -2.63 15.24
CA ARG A 246 22.35 -3.91 15.47
C ARG A 246 21.60 -3.87 16.79
N VAL A 247 20.29 -3.91 16.75
CA VAL A 247 19.40 -3.92 17.93
C VAL A 247 18.92 -5.33 18.19
N LEU A 248 19.28 -5.90 19.33
CA LEU A 248 18.74 -7.17 19.80
C LEU A 248 17.33 -6.95 20.37
N ILE A 249 16.35 -7.64 19.80
CA ILE A 249 14.95 -7.49 20.20
C ILE A 249 14.71 -7.98 21.61
N SER A 250 15.40 -9.06 22.01
CA SER A 250 15.33 -9.61 23.36
C SER A 250 15.72 -8.59 24.45
N GLU A 251 16.72 -7.76 24.20
CA GLU A 251 17.14 -6.70 25.13
C GLU A 251 16.08 -5.59 25.23
N CYS A 252 15.51 -5.16 24.10
CA CYS A 252 14.42 -4.17 24.07
C CYS A 252 13.17 -4.69 24.81
N ILE A 253 12.82 -5.95 24.62
CA ILE A 253 11.70 -6.59 25.34
C ILE A 253 11.94 -6.63 26.84
N ALA A 254 13.14 -7.00 27.29
CA ALA A 254 13.49 -7.02 28.70
C ALA A 254 13.43 -5.63 29.36
N GLN A 255 13.90 -4.59 28.63
CA GLN A 255 13.78 -3.20 29.06
C GLN A 255 12.31 -2.75 29.12
N ALA A 256 11.51 -3.05 28.08
CA ALA A 256 10.09 -2.74 28.07
C ALA A 256 9.35 -3.39 29.23
N GLN A 257 9.62 -4.68 29.49
CA GLN A 257 9.04 -5.41 30.64
C GLN A 257 9.39 -4.72 31.96
N THR A 258 10.65 -4.32 32.14
CA THR A 258 11.09 -3.62 33.36
C THR A 258 10.34 -2.30 33.53
N LEU A 259 10.29 -1.47 32.50
CA LEU A 259 9.62 -0.15 32.56
C LEU A 259 8.12 -0.28 32.81
N VAL A 260 7.47 -1.22 32.12
CA VAL A 260 6.04 -1.46 32.29
C VAL A 260 5.69 -1.98 33.67
N SER A 261 6.55 -2.79 34.28
CA SER A 261 6.35 -3.33 35.63
C SER A 261 6.45 -2.27 36.76
N LEU A 262 7.14 -1.16 36.49
CA LEU A 262 7.25 -0.04 37.44
C LEU A 262 5.94 0.78 37.56
N ASP A 263 5.08 0.74 36.54
CA ASP A 263 3.80 1.42 36.58
C ASP A 263 2.81 0.65 37.46
N LYS A 264 2.28 1.31 38.49
CA LYS A 264 1.30 0.74 39.42
C LYS A 264 0.04 0.21 38.74
N LYS A 265 -0.32 0.75 37.57
CA LYS A 265 -1.45 0.29 36.75
C LYS A 265 -1.25 -1.10 36.14
N ASN A 266 0.00 -1.58 36.07
CA ASN A 266 0.37 -2.83 35.43
C ASN A 266 0.58 -4.00 36.40
N LYS A 267 0.29 -3.82 37.72
CA LYS A 267 0.61 -4.80 38.76
C LYS A 267 -0.04 -6.17 38.58
N ASP A 268 -1.20 -6.22 37.94
CA ASP A 268 -1.98 -7.47 37.80
C ASP A 268 -1.93 -8.04 36.37
N MET A 269 -1.18 -7.42 35.46
CA MET A 269 -1.05 -7.85 34.07
C MET A 269 -0.02 -8.99 33.95
N GLN A 270 -0.36 -10.06 33.22
CA GLN A 270 0.56 -11.13 32.89
C GLN A 270 1.16 -10.89 31.51
N LEU A 271 2.50 -10.80 31.45
CA LEU A 271 3.24 -10.65 30.20
C LEU A 271 3.95 -11.98 29.86
N GLU A 272 3.49 -12.66 28.84
CA GLU A 272 4.13 -13.85 28.29
C GLU A 272 5.06 -13.46 27.15
N ILE A 273 6.32 -13.95 27.20
CA ILE A 273 7.36 -13.58 26.23
C ILE A 273 7.84 -14.84 25.51
N ASP A 274 7.74 -14.84 24.17
CA ASP A 274 8.27 -15.86 23.28
C ASP A 274 9.20 -15.20 22.25
N CYS A 275 10.46 -15.01 22.62
CA CYS A 275 11.44 -14.29 21.83
C CYS A 275 12.60 -15.18 21.38
N ASP A 276 12.90 -15.15 20.07
CA ASP A 276 14.12 -15.73 19.54
C ASP A 276 15.33 -14.89 20.04
N PRO A 277 16.29 -15.48 20.76
CA PRO A 277 17.41 -14.75 21.36
C PRO A 277 18.31 -14.02 20.36
N GLU A 278 18.38 -14.51 19.12
CA GLU A 278 19.22 -13.94 18.06
C GLU A 278 18.49 -12.97 17.13
N ALA A 279 17.19 -12.77 17.34
CA ALA A 279 16.41 -11.83 16.54
C ALA A 279 16.94 -10.41 16.70
N ALA A 280 17.41 -9.84 15.60
CA ALA A 280 18.01 -8.49 15.56
C ALA A 280 17.61 -7.73 14.30
N ILE A 281 17.42 -6.43 14.46
CA ILE A 281 17.14 -5.50 13.35
C ILE A 281 18.22 -4.42 13.29
N LEU A 282 18.28 -3.68 12.17
CA LEU A 282 19.03 -2.43 12.09
C LEU A 282 18.14 -1.28 12.55
N GLY A 283 18.63 -0.46 13.48
CA GLY A 283 17.85 0.68 13.92
C GLY A 283 18.33 1.30 15.23
N ASP A 284 17.40 1.96 15.90
CA ASP A 284 17.57 2.63 17.19
C ASP A 284 16.80 1.86 18.29
N SER A 285 17.52 1.37 19.30
CA SER A 285 16.95 0.61 20.42
C SER A 285 15.92 1.42 21.21
N GLN A 286 16.12 2.73 21.37
CA GLN A 286 15.19 3.60 22.10
C GLN A 286 13.87 3.77 21.36
N ARG A 287 13.92 3.88 20.04
CA ARG A 287 12.72 3.94 19.19
C ARG A 287 11.96 2.62 19.22
N LEU A 288 12.64 1.47 19.08
CA LEU A 288 12.00 0.17 19.20
C LEU A 288 11.39 -0.04 20.59
N LEU A 289 12.09 0.37 21.66
CA LEU A 289 11.59 0.33 23.02
C LEU A 289 10.28 1.15 23.15
N GLN A 290 10.23 2.32 22.57
CA GLN A 290 9.04 3.18 22.58
C GLN A 290 7.86 2.54 21.84
N VAL A 291 8.12 1.87 20.72
CA VAL A 291 7.10 1.07 20.01
C VAL A 291 6.52 0.00 20.94
N LEU A 292 7.38 -0.80 21.56
CA LEU A 292 6.96 -1.88 22.45
C LEU A 292 6.13 -1.36 23.65
N ILE A 293 6.58 -0.29 24.30
CA ILE A 293 5.85 0.33 25.42
C ILE A 293 4.47 0.81 25.00
N ASN A 294 4.36 1.49 23.83
CA ASN A 294 3.07 1.96 23.33
C ASN A 294 2.12 0.79 23.02
N LEU A 295 2.62 -0.27 22.40
CA LEU A 295 1.80 -1.44 22.08
C LEU A 295 1.36 -2.20 23.33
N ILE A 296 2.25 -2.41 24.31
CA ILE A 296 1.91 -3.06 25.57
C ILE A 296 0.88 -2.25 26.35
N ASN A 297 1.01 -0.91 26.41
CA ASN A 297 0.04 -0.07 27.08
C ASN A 297 -1.33 -0.09 26.39
N ASN A 298 -1.37 -0.11 25.04
CA ASN A 298 -2.61 -0.23 24.30
C ASN A 298 -3.28 -1.59 24.54
N ALA A 299 -2.51 -2.67 24.52
CA ALA A 299 -2.97 -4.03 24.81
C ALA A 299 -3.55 -4.14 26.23
N ARG A 300 -2.86 -3.55 27.23
CA ARG A 300 -3.37 -3.47 28.61
C ARG A 300 -4.71 -2.72 28.70
N ASP A 301 -4.77 -1.53 28.07
CA ASP A 301 -5.98 -0.70 28.16
C ASP A 301 -7.19 -1.34 27.46
N ALA A 302 -6.95 -2.27 26.51
CA ALA A 302 -7.99 -3.05 25.85
C ALA A 302 -8.37 -4.32 26.62
N SER A 303 -7.53 -4.79 27.54
CA SER A 303 -7.69 -6.03 28.29
C SER A 303 -8.45 -5.82 29.59
N GLN A 304 -9.03 -6.90 30.13
CA GLN A 304 -9.58 -6.91 31.48
C GLN A 304 -8.46 -6.97 32.54
N GLU A 305 -8.75 -6.59 33.78
CA GLU A 305 -7.83 -6.72 34.91
C GLU A 305 -7.33 -8.17 35.04
N GLY A 306 -6.03 -8.37 35.19
CA GLY A 306 -5.40 -9.72 35.22
C GLY A 306 -5.27 -10.38 33.85
N GLY A 307 -5.54 -9.68 32.77
CA GLY A 307 -5.42 -10.19 31.41
C GLY A 307 -3.99 -10.52 31.01
N THR A 308 -3.83 -11.47 30.08
CA THR A 308 -2.54 -11.88 29.52
C THR A 308 -2.25 -11.10 28.24
N ILE A 309 -1.04 -10.60 28.12
CA ILE A 309 -0.50 -10.03 26.88
C ILE A 309 0.66 -10.92 26.42
N VAL A 310 0.62 -11.40 25.18
CA VAL A 310 1.66 -12.21 24.57
C VAL A 310 2.53 -11.36 23.67
N LEU A 311 3.83 -11.32 23.93
CA LEU A 311 4.83 -10.64 23.15
C LEU A 311 5.74 -11.68 22.51
N ALA A 312 5.70 -11.77 21.18
CA ALA A 312 6.53 -12.74 20.47
C ALA A 312 7.45 -12.04 19.46
N ALA A 313 8.67 -12.58 19.33
CA ALA A 313 9.61 -12.14 18.29
C ALA A 313 10.23 -13.37 17.62
N LYS A 314 10.04 -13.52 16.31
CA LYS A 314 10.48 -14.68 15.52
C LYS A 314 11.31 -14.26 14.33
N ASN A 315 12.44 -14.94 14.15
CA ASN A 315 13.24 -14.80 12.92
C ASN A 315 12.67 -15.73 11.85
N MET A 316 12.21 -15.15 10.73
CA MET A 316 11.65 -15.87 9.58
C MET A 316 12.68 -16.07 8.44
N GLY A 317 13.96 -15.77 8.70
CA GLY A 317 15.05 -15.86 7.74
C GLY A 317 15.24 -14.60 6.91
N THR A 318 14.22 -14.14 6.19
CA THR A 318 14.26 -12.91 5.37
C THR A 318 13.82 -11.67 6.15
N HIS A 319 13.03 -11.85 7.20
CA HIS A 319 12.48 -10.78 8.01
C HIS A 319 12.28 -11.25 9.45
N ILE A 320 12.18 -10.28 10.36
CA ILE A 320 11.86 -10.49 11.77
C ILE A 320 10.40 -10.10 11.98
N ASN A 321 9.62 -10.99 12.58
CA ASN A 321 8.26 -10.71 13.02
C ASN A 321 8.26 -10.43 14.53
N ILE A 322 7.76 -9.26 14.93
CA ILE A 322 7.47 -8.94 16.34
C ILE A 322 5.96 -8.80 16.46
N SER A 323 5.34 -9.45 17.42
CA SER A 323 3.90 -9.33 17.65
C SER A 323 3.58 -9.06 19.11
N VAL A 324 2.59 -8.19 19.32
CA VAL A 324 1.95 -7.95 20.62
C VAL A 324 0.50 -8.35 20.49
N THR A 325 0.08 -9.32 21.28
CA THR A 325 -1.26 -9.90 21.23
C THR A 325 -1.97 -9.71 22.57
N ASP A 326 -3.15 -9.12 22.53
CA ASP A 326 -4.09 -9.06 23.65
C ASP A 326 -5.34 -9.90 23.36
N PHE A 327 -6.08 -10.22 24.42
CA PHE A 327 -7.36 -10.93 24.37
C PHE A 327 -8.51 -10.04 24.87
N GLY A 328 -8.35 -8.72 24.69
CA GLY A 328 -9.29 -7.70 25.10
C GLY A 328 -10.49 -7.52 24.16
N ILE A 329 -11.04 -6.33 24.14
CA ILE A 329 -12.28 -5.99 23.42
C ILE A 329 -12.16 -6.10 21.88
N GLY A 330 -10.94 -6.10 21.33
CA GLY A 330 -10.68 -6.13 19.91
C GLY A 330 -10.93 -4.78 19.21
N ILE A 331 -10.69 -4.75 17.88
CA ILE A 331 -10.87 -3.57 17.03
C ILE A 331 -11.93 -3.88 15.97
N PRO A 332 -13.07 -3.16 15.95
CA PRO A 332 -14.09 -3.29 14.91
C PRO A 332 -13.56 -2.98 13.52
N ASN A 333 -13.99 -3.72 12.49
CA ASN A 333 -13.54 -3.52 11.11
C ASN A 333 -13.76 -2.10 10.60
N ALA A 334 -14.85 -1.44 11.01
CA ALA A 334 -15.19 -0.08 10.59
C ALA A 334 -14.15 0.99 10.96
N ILE A 335 -13.31 0.73 11.98
CA ILE A 335 -12.31 1.70 12.46
C ILE A 335 -10.86 1.26 12.22
N LYS A 336 -10.62 0.04 11.73
CA LYS A 336 -9.25 -0.48 11.51
C LYS A 336 -8.39 0.42 10.65
N SER A 337 -8.93 1.00 9.57
CA SER A 337 -8.22 1.91 8.69
C SER A 337 -7.85 3.24 9.34
N ARG A 338 -8.46 3.58 10.47
CA ARG A 338 -8.31 4.86 11.16
C ARG A 338 -7.49 4.79 12.44
N VAL A 339 -7.15 3.59 12.92
CA VAL A 339 -6.46 3.45 14.23
C VAL A 339 -5.05 4.05 14.24
N PHE A 340 -4.46 4.24 13.06
CA PHE A 340 -3.18 4.92 12.89
C PHE A 340 -3.31 6.43 12.64
N ASP A 341 -4.54 6.96 12.48
CA ASP A 341 -4.74 8.39 12.32
C ASP A 341 -4.34 9.12 13.62
N PRO A 342 -3.57 10.22 13.55
CA PRO A 342 -3.25 11.04 14.71
C PRO A 342 -4.53 11.55 15.40
N PHE A 343 -4.51 11.53 16.73
CA PHE A 343 -5.64 11.91 17.59
C PHE A 343 -6.87 11.01 17.55
N PHE A 344 -6.84 9.92 16.77
CA PHE A 344 -7.92 8.95 16.79
C PHE A 344 -7.86 8.11 18.07
N THR A 345 -8.95 8.08 18.82
CA THR A 345 -9.09 7.28 20.04
C THR A 345 -10.54 6.86 20.25
N THR A 346 -10.73 5.66 20.77
CA THR A 346 -12.01 5.13 21.24
C THR A 346 -12.16 5.23 22.75
N LYS A 347 -11.13 5.70 23.47
CA LYS A 347 -11.14 5.90 24.94
C LYS A 347 -11.92 7.17 25.29
N GLU A 348 -12.38 7.26 26.54
CA GLU A 348 -13.08 8.45 27.03
C GLU A 348 -12.22 9.71 26.92
N ALA A 349 -12.89 10.84 26.83
CA ALA A 349 -12.21 12.13 26.67
C ALA A 349 -11.15 12.33 27.76
N GLY A 350 -9.87 12.28 27.34
CA GLY A 350 -8.68 12.47 28.16
C GLY A 350 -8.06 11.23 28.79
N GLU A 351 -8.53 10.05 28.51
CA GLU A 351 -7.84 8.80 28.84
C GLU A 351 -6.92 8.31 27.73
N GLY A 352 -7.18 8.73 26.49
CA GLY A 352 -6.34 8.46 25.34
C GLY A 352 -5.94 9.73 24.58
N THR A 353 -4.68 9.87 24.23
CA THR A 353 -4.17 10.97 23.39
C THR A 353 -4.44 10.75 21.91
N GLY A 354 -4.70 9.50 21.49
CA GLY A 354 -4.81 9.12 20.09
C GLY A 354 -3.50 9.21 19.30
N LEU A 355 -2.35 9.42 19.98
CA LEU A 355 -1.04 9.55 19.34
C LEU A 355 -0.18 8.28 19.42
N GLY A 356 -0.55 7.30 20.24
CA GLY A 356 0.28 6.12 20.50
C GLY A 356 0.48 5.25 19.25
N LEU A 357 -0.60 4.88 18.53
CA LEU A 357 -0.50 4.03 17.34
C LEU A 357 0.04 4.77 16.13
N SER A 358 -0.26 6.07 15.98
CA SER A 358 0.33 6.88 14.90
C SER A 358 1.85 7.05 15.08
N LEU A 359 2.32 7.17 16.33
CA LEU A 359 3.74 7.18 16.65
C LEU A 359 4.40 5.83 16.36
N VAL A 360 3.74 4.71 16.73
CA VAL A 360 4.21 3.36 16.40
C VAL A 360 4.36 3.22 14.88
N PHE A 361 3.36 3.63 14.12
CA PHE A 361 3.38 3.59 12.66
C PHE A 361 4.59 4.35 12.09
N SER A 362 4.78 5.61 12.51
CA SER A 362 5.91 6.45 12.06
C SER A 362 7.27 5.84 12.40
N ILE A 363 7.45 5.30 13.61
CA ILE A 363 8.73 4.69 14.02
C ILE A 363 8.99 3.41 13.22
N VAL A 364 7.97 2.57 12.99
CA VAL A 364 8.10 1.34 12.23
C VAL A 364 8.48 1.63 10.78
N GLU A 365 7.86 2.62 10.13
CA GLU A 365 8.25 3.08 8.79
C GLU A 365 9.69 3.59 8.74
N ASP A 366 10.10 4.42 9.70
CA ASP A 366 11.46 4.94 9.77
C ASP A 366 12.53 3.83 9.95
N LEU A 367 12.14 2.71 10.56
CA LEU A 367 12.98 1.51 10.71
C LEU A 367 12.84 0.56 9.51
N ASN A 368 12.25 1.01 8.39
CA ASN A 368 11.96 0.21 7.18
C ASN A 368 11.13 -1.05 7.46
N GLY A 369 10.27 -0.99 8.48
CA GLY A 369 9.35 -2.06 8.84
C GLY A 369 7.95 -1.86 8.25
N ASN A 370 7.12 -2.87 8.43
CA ASN A 370 5.68 -2.82 8.13
C ASN A 370 4.89 -3.20 9.37
N ILE A 371 3.66 -2.67 9.50
CA ILE A 371 2.75 -2.93 10.61
C ILE A 371 1.39 -3.41 10.10
N ASP A 372 0.92 -4.52 10.67
CA ASP A 372 -0.40 -5.10 10.39
C ASP A 372 -1.21 -5.27 11.68
N ILE A 373 -2.55 -5.17 11.58
CA ILE A 373 -3.46 -5.41 12.71
C ILE A 373 -4.42 -6.54 12.37
N ILE A 374 -4.37 -7.60 13.17
CA ILE A 374 -5.28 -8.73 13.12
C ILE A 374 -6.23 -8.62 14.31
N SER A 375 -7.52 -8.40 14.03
CA SER A 375 -8.58 -8.36 15.05
C SER A 375 -9.90 -8.74 14.38
N PRO A 376 -10.73 -9.64 14.97
CA PRO A 376 -10.45 -10.32 16.22
C PRO A 376 -9.41 -11.45 16.07
N VAL A 377 -8.62 -11.71 17.11
CA VAL A 377 -7.71 -12.87 17.19
C VAL A 377 -8.50 -14.14 17.51
N ASP A 378 -9.38 -14.07 18.49
CA ASP A 378 -10.37 -15.12 18.77
C ASP A 378 -11.62 -14.90 17.91
N ARG A 379 -11.67 -15.57 16.75
CA ARG A 379 -12.80 -15.47 15.82
C ARG A 379 -14.12 -15.98 16.41
N ALA A 380 -14.06 -16.93 17.34
CA ALA A 380 -15.26 -17.50 17.95
C ALA A 380 -15.92 -16.53 18.93
N ARG A 381 -15.12 -15.78 19.67
CA ARG A 381 -15.59 -14.78 20.65
C ARG A 381 -15.68 -13.36 20.07
N GLY A 382 -15.06 -13.11 18.91
CA GLY A 382 -14.99 -11.79 18.32
C GLY A 382 -14.07 -10.82 19.10
N THR A 383 -13.09 -11.30 19.85
CA THR A 383 -12.25 -10.54 20.79
C THR A 383 -10.77 -10.66 20.48
N GLY A 384 -9.98 -9.76 21.09
CA GLY A 384 -8.52 -9.75 21.00
C GLY A 384 -7.98 -8.99 19.79
N THR A 385 -6.77 -8.46 19.96
CA THR A 385 -6.02 -7.79 18.90
C THR A 385 -4.58 -8.30 18.87
N GLN A 386 -4.05 -8.55 17.71
CA GLN A 386 -2.64 -8.77 17.47
C GLN A 386 -2.12 -7.66 16.56
N VAL A 387 -1.12 -6.94 17.04
CA VAL A 387 -0.33 -6.00 16.22
C VAL A 387 0.93 -6.74 15.80
N LEU A 388 1.14 -6.87 14.50
CA LEU A 388 2.27 -7.56 13.89
C LEU A 388 3.19 -6.54 13.22
N LEU A 389 4.44 -6.50 13.63
CA LEU A 389 5.50 -5.70 13.05
C LEU A 389 6.42 -6.62 12.26
N LYS A 390 6.76 -6.23 11.03
CA LYS A 390 7.70 -6.95 10.16
C LYS A 390 8.87 -6.04 9.84
N PHE A 391 10.08 -6.44 10.18
CA PHE A 391 11.31 -5.71 9.89
C PHE A 391 12.24 -6.53 9.01
N PRO A 392 13.05 -5.91 8.14
CA PRO A 392 14.13 -6.61 7.44
C PRO A 392 15.08 -7.27 8.44
N CYS A 393 15.51 -8.50 8.15
CA CYS A 393 16.50 -9.18 8.98
C CYS A 393 17.84 -8.45 8.89
N TYR A 394 18.56 -8.34 10.01
CA TYR A 394 19.95 -7.88 9.99
C TYR A 394 20.80 -8.90 9.23
N ASP A 395 21.32 -8.52 8.07
CA ASP A 395 22.30 -9.31 7.32
C ASP A 395 23.68 -8.67 7.48
N PRO A 396 24.62 -9.33 8.19
CA PRO A 396 25.97 -8.81 8.36
C PRO A 396 26.78 -8.75 7.05
N LEU A 397 26.32 -9.38 5.96
CA LEU A 397 27.00 -9.41 4.67
C LEU A 397 26.57 -8.28 3.72
N SER A 398 25.54 -7.50 4.05
CA SER A 398 25.05 -6.41 3.20
C SER A 398 25.79 -5.07 3.36
N GLN A 399 26.83 -5.01 4.18
CA GLN A 399 27.67 -3.81 4.42
C GLN A 399 29.06 -3.92 3.80
N GLY A 400 29.20 -4.56 2.63
CA GLY A 400 30.43 -4.68 1.85
C GLY A 400 30.45 -3.75 0.64
#